data_b1eb3491592f779014eb0af5f617a8df
#
_entry.id   b1eb3491592f779014eb0af5f617a8df
#
_cell.length_a   1.000
_cell.length_b   1.000
_cell.length_c   1.000
_cell.angle_alpha   90.00
_cell.angle_beta   90.00
_cell.angle_gamma   90.00
#
_symmetry.space_group_name_H-M   'P 1'
#
loop_
_entity.id
_entity.type
_entity.pdbx_description
1 polymer ?
#
loop_
_entity_poly.entity_id
_entity_poly.type
_entity_poly.pdbx_seq_one_letter_code
_entity_poly.pdbx_strand_id
1 'polypeptide(L)'
;MSEIKTYRGVYKPEEERYYKISRSKIESYVNCKRCFYLDRKLKVAQPPGFPFNLNSAVDQLLKNEFDEHRENETTHPYIKELGLNAVPFKHEMMDPWRENFKGVEYAVDDLKFLIHGAVDDVWIDKDTGELIVVDYKSTSKNDDITLDAEWQGGYKRQMEIYQYLLRKNGFEVSNTGYFVYCNGIKTGNFNEELKFKMYLIDYTGDDSWIDGTLQEIHSLLNQDTIPSHSEDCDYCQYQTKLDALEEEFSVEEPETLNFCALCGEQKLVNIDGRCVDCGGELM
;
A
#
# COMPACT_ATOMS: atom_id res chain seq x y z
N MET A 1 12.54 4.64 27.09
CA MET A 1 12.82 3.51 26.17
C MET A 1 13.90 3.97 25.21
N SER A 2 14.92 3.14 24.94
CA SER A 2 15.94 3.46 23.92
C SER A 2 15.25 3.51 22.54
N GLU A 3 15.58 4.53 21.76
CA GLU A 3 15.05 4.69 20.39
C GLU A 3 15.36 3.45 19.53
N ILE A 4 14.33 2.85 18.94
CA ILE A 4 14.48 1.66 18.08
C ILE A 4 15.14 2.11 16.79
N LYS A 5 16.36 1.62 16.52
CA LYS A 5 17.07 1.91 15.28
C LYS A 5 16.46 1.11 14.13
N THR A 6 16.02 1.80 13.08
CA THR A 6 15.35 1.20 11.92
C THR A 6 16.09 1.46 10.62
N TYR A 7 15.78 0.66 9.60
CA TYR A 7 16.15 0.91 8.22
C TYR A 7 14.99 0.56 7.26
N ARG A 8 15.04 1.07 6.05
CA ARG A 8 14.05 0.90 4.99
C ARG A 8 14.73 0.51 3.68
N GLY A 9 13.93 0.20 2.67
CA GLY A 9 14.43 -0.12 1.33
C GLY A 9 14.64 -1.62 1.16
N VAL A 10 15.81 -2.01 0.67
CA VAL A 10 16.15 -3.42 0.44
C VAL A 10 16.45 -4.12 1.76
N TYR A 11 15.81 -5.29 1.96
CA TYR A 11 16.05 -6.12 3.13
C TYR A 11 17.46 -6.71 3.12
N LYS A 12 18.10 -6.71 4.28
CA LYS A 12 19.45 -7.23 4.51
C LYS A 12 19.43 -8.22 5.67
N PRO A 13 19.68 -9.52 5.43
CA PRO A 13 19.63 -10.54 6.48
C PRO A 13 20.56 -10.28 7.68
N GLU A 14 21.74 -9.70 7.42
CA GLU A 14 22.76 -9.44 8.43
C GLU A 14 22.58 -8.09 9.17
N GLU A 15 21.51 -7.36 8.92
CA GLU A 15 21.29 -6.05 9.51
C GLU A 15 20.70 -6.19 10.93
N GLU A 16 21.37 -5.60 11.91
CA GLU A 16 20.94 -5.66 13.31
C GLU A 16 19.78 -4.70 13.65
N ARG A 17 19.60 -3.65 12.86
CA ARG A 17 18.48 -2.71 13.01
C ARG A 17 17.18 -3.35 12.56
N TYR A 18 16.07 -2.83 13.07
CA TYR A 18 14.74 -3.30 12.66
C TYR A 18 14.43 -2.89 11.22
N TYR A 19 14.01 -3.86 10.42
CA TYR A 19 13.50 -3.60 9.08
C TYR A 19 12.10 -3.02 9.16
N LYS A 20 11.92 -1.78 8.68
CA LYS A 20 10.63 -1.10 8.72
C LYS A 20 9.77 -1.54 7.53
N ILE A 21 8.66 -2.23 7.84
CA ILE A 21 7.71 -2.77 6.87
C ILE A 21 6.32 -2.15 7.06
N SER A 22 5.77 -1.54 6.02
CA SER A 22 4.46 -0.91 6.08
C SER A 22 3.33 -1.90 5.82
N ARG A 23 2.12 -1.57 6.30
CA ARG A 23 0.88 -2.28 5.96
C ARG A 23 0.76 -2.55 4.46
N SER A 24 1.04 -1.55 3.61
CA SER A 24 0.98 -1.72 2.16
C SER A 24 2.00 -2.74 1.60
N LYS A 25 3.13 -2.97 2.28
CA LYS A 25 4.10 -3.99 1.87
C LYS A 25 3.69 -5.38 2.34
N ILE A 26 3.02 -5.49 3.49
CA ILE A 26 2.37 -6.75 3.91
C ILE A 26 1.28 -7.12 2.89
N GLU A 27 0.44 -6.16 2.48
CA GLU A 27 -0.55 -6.35 1.41
C GLU A 27 0.09 -6.78 0.08
N SER A 28 1.22 -6.17 -0.30
CA SER A 28 1.97 -6.56 -1.49
C SER A 28 2.43 -8.03 -1.45
N TYR A 29 2.85 -8.51 -0.27
CA TYR A 29 3.20 -9.91 -0.05
C TYR A 29 2.00 -10.84 -0.24
N VAL A 30 0.87 -10.50 0.37
CA VAL A 30 -0.36 -11.29 0.26
C VAL A 30 -0.83 -11.38 -1.19
N ASN A 31 -0.77 -10.28 -1.93
CA ASN A 31 -1.20 -10.24 -3.32
C ASN A 31 -0.24 -11.00 -4.26
N CYS A 32 1.08 -10.86 -4.10
CA CYS A 32 2.05 -11.60 -4.92
C CYS A 32 3.43 -11.68 -4.24
N LYS A 33 3.78 -12.88 -3.78
CA LYS A 33 5.08 -13.14 -3.13
C LYS A 33 6.27 -12.78 -4.03
N ARG A 34 6.18 -13.02 -5.35
CA ARG A 34 7.21 -12.66 -6.32
C ARG A 34 7.41 -11.15 -6.41
N CYS A 35 6.34 -10.37 -6.62
CA CYS A 35 6.43 -8.91 -6.70
C CYS A 35 6.97 -8.30 -5.39
N PHE A 36 6.53 -8.81 -4.25
CA PHE A 36 7.05 -8.40 -2.96
C PHE A 36 8.56 -8.68 -2.82
N TYR A 37 9.00 -9.88 -3.19
CA TYR A 37 10.41 -10.29 -3.14
C TYR A 37 11.28 -9.42 -4.06
N LEU A 38 10.85 -9.22 -5.30
CA LEU A 38 11.55 -8.35 -6.26
C LEU A 38 11.72 -6.94 -5.72
N ASP A 39 10.68 -6.36 -5.13
CA ASP A 39 10.71 -5.03 -4.56
C ASP A 39 11.60 -4.96 -3.30
N ARG A 40 11.41 -5.89 -2.35
CA ARG A 40 12.03 -5.78 -1.02
C ARG A 40 13.40 -6.43 -0.90
N LYS A 41 13.73 -7.40 -1.74
CA LYS A 41 15.04 -8.10 -1.74
C LYS A 41 15.93 -7.63 -2.89
N LEU A 42 15.37 -7.41 -4.10
CA LEU A 42 16.14 -7.15 -5.31
C LEU A 42 16.02 -5.70 -5.83
N LYS A 43 15.25 -4.83 -5.15
CA LYS A 43 15.05 -3.41 -5.52
C LYS A 43 14.34 -3.21 -6.88
N VAL A 44 13.57 -4.18 -7.33
CA VAL A 44 12.76 -4.10 -8.54
C VAL A 44 11.30 -3.90 -8.13
N ALA A 45 10.89 -2.64 -8.01
CA ALA A 45 9.54 -2.27 -7.61
C ALA A 45 8.58 -2.24 -8.80
N GLN A 46 7.30 -2.53 -8.54
CA GLN A 46 6.26 -2.26 -9.52
C GLN A 46 6.21 -0.77 -9.85
N PRO A 47 5.80 -0.39 -11.09
CA PRO A 47 5.54 1.00 -11.42
C PRO A 47 4.56 1.64 -10.44
N PRO A 48 4.78 2.91 -10.04
CA PRO A 48 3.85 3.59 -9.14
C PRO A 48 2.49 3.78 -9.80
N GLY A 49 1.41 3.58 -9.01
CA GLY A 49 0.05 3.90 -9.45
C GLY A 49 -0.16 5.41 -9.62
N PHE A 50 -1.27 5.78 -10.25
CA PHE A 50 -1.65 7.19 -10.38
C PHE A 50 -2.07 7.78 -9.03
N PRO A 51 -1.73 9.06 -8.74
CA PRO A 51 -2.15 9.72 -7.53
C PRO A 51 -3.66 10.00 -7.55
N PHE A 52 -4.34 9.73 -6.42
CA PHE A 52 -5.77 9.99 -6.22
C PHE A 52 -5.99 11.32 -5.47
N ASN A 53 -5.64 12.45 -6.09
CA ASN A 53 -5.62 13.76 -5.43
C ASN A 53 -6.98 14.19 -4.88
N LEU A 54 -8.09 13.92 -5.59
CA LEU A 54 -9.42 14.25 -5.12
C LEU A 54 -9.82 13.40 -3.90
N ASN A 55 -9.44 12.13 -3.88
CA ASN A 55 -9.67 11.26 -2.71
C ASN A 55 -8.91 11.77 -1.48
N SER A 56 -7.67 12.26 -1.67
CA SER A 56 -6.89 12.86 -0.60
C SER A 56 -7.52 14.15 -0.05
N ALA A 57 -8.19 14.94 -0.90
CA ALA A 57 -8.92 16.13 -0.45
C ALA A 57 -10.16 15.74 0.38
N VAL A 58 -10.90 14.72 -0.03
CA VAL A 58 -12.05 14.18 0.73
C VAL A 58 -11.59 13.64 2.09
N ASP A 59 -10.51 12.86 2.12
CA ASP A 59 -9.90 12.36 3.35
C ASP A 59 -9.54 13.49 4.32
N GLN A 60 -8.88 14.54 3.82
CA GLN A 60 -8.52 15.70 4.65
C GLN A 60 -9.74 16.43 5.19
N LEU A 61 -10.80 16.60 4.39
CA LEU A 61 -12.03 17.25 4.83
C LEU A 61 -12.74 16.44 5.92
N LEU A 62 -12.80 15.11 5.79
CA LEU A 62 -13.33 14.25 6.85
C LEU A 62 -12.50 14.35 8.13
N LYS A 63 -11.18 14.31 8.03
CA LYS A 63 -10.30 14.51 9.20
C LYS A 63 -10.58 15.80 9.91
N ASN A 64 -10.72 16.92 9.19
CA ASN A 64 -11.02 18.21 9.77
C ASN A 64 -12.38 18.19 10.51
N GLU A 65 -13.42 17.61 9.89
CA GLU A 65 -14.76 17.52 10.48
C GLU A 65 -14.77 16.65 11.74
N PHE A 66 -14.15 15.48 11.71
CA PHE A 66 -14.07 14.60 12.88
C PHE A 66 -13.18 15.19 13.98
N ASP A 67 -12.15 15.99 13.64
CA ASP A 67 -11.28 16.63 14.62
C ASP A 67 -11.99 17.72 15.42
N GLU A 68 -12.97 18.44 14.85
CA GLU A 68 -13.84 19.35 15.63
C GLU A 68 -14.61 18.59 16.72
N HIS A 69 -15.12 17.39 16.40
CA HIS A 69 -15.80 16.54 17.37
C HIS A 69 -14.85 15.92 18.39
N ARG A 70 -13.61 15.61 17.98
CA ARG A 70 -12.53 15.10 18.85
C ARG A 70 -12.15 16.13 19.89
N GLU A 71 -11.90 17.36 19.47
CA GLU A 71 -11.53 18.43 20.41
C GLU A 71 -12.62 18.72 21.43
N ASN A 72 -13.89 18.68 21.01
CA ASN A 72 -15.05 18.92 21.85
C ASN A 72 -15.58 17.69 22.59
N GLU A 73 -14.98 16.51 22.35
CA GLU A 73 -15.42 15.20 22.91
C GLU A 73 -16.91 14.92 22.67
N THR A 74 -17.41 15.31 21.49
CA THR A 74 -18.80 15.16 21.06
C THR A 74 -18.96 14.03 20.05
N THR A 75 -20.13 13.37 20.06
CA THR A 75 -20.45 12.33 19.09
C THR A 75 -20.79 12.95 17.73
N HIS A 76 -20.05 12.55 16.70
CA HIS A 76 -20.30 12.99 15.32
C HIS A 76 -21.67 12.48 14.82
N PRO A 77 -22.41 13.24 13.97
CA PRO A 77 -23.70 12.82 13.44
C PRO A 77 -23.71 11.42 12.82
N TYR A 78 -22.68 11.06 12.05
CA TYR A 78 -22.57 9.70 11.47
C TYR A 78 -22.44 8.60 12.52
N ILE A 79 -21.72 8.83 13.62
CA ILE A 79 -21.64 7.89 14.74
C ILE A 79 -23.02 7.70 15.40
N LYS A 80 -23.80 8.79 15.52
CA LYS A 80 -25.18 8.74 16.05
C LYS A 80 -26.11 7.92 15.15
N GLU A 81 -25.96 8.03 13.82
CA GLU A 81 -26.75 7.25 12.87
C GLU A 81 -26.51 5.74 13.02
N LEU A 82 -25.31 5.32 13.43
CA LEU A 82 -25.00 3.92 13.77
C LEU A 82 -25.59 3.46 15.10
N GLY A 83 -26.14 4.36 15.90
CA GLY A 83 -26.63 4.07 17.25
C GLY A 83 -25.49 3.80 18.25
N LEU A 84 -24.26 4.20 17.95
CA LEU A 84 -23.10 4.00 18.81
C LEU A 84 -22.97 5.14 19.83
N ASN A 85 -22.64 4.79 21.08
CA ASN A 85 -22.21 5.72 22.10
C ASN A 85 -20.68 5.93 22.03
N ALA A 86 -20.21 6.48 20.91
CA ALA A 86 -18.78 6.67 20.65
C ALA A 86 -18.47 8.11 20.27
N VAL A 87 -17.20 8.50 20.42
CA VAL A 87 -16.65 9.80 19.99
C VAL A 87 -15.30 9.58 19.31
N PRO A 88 -14.85 10.50 18.44
CA PRO A 88 -13.48 10.48 17.93
C PRO A 88 -12.49 10.49 19.10
N PHE A 89 -11.54 9.55 19.09
CA PHE A 89 -10.61 9.32 20.21
C PHE A 89 -9.57 10.43 20.30
N LYS A 90 -9.52 11.13 21.44
CA LYS A 90 -8.52 12.17 21.73
C LYS A 90 -7.28 11.56 22.36
N HIS A 91 -6.17 11.59 21.63
CA HIS A 91 -4.89 11.04 22.08
C HIS A 91 -3.72 11.83 21.51
N GLU A 92 -2.65 12.00 22.28
CA GLU A 92 -1.45 12.77 21.86
C GLU A 92 -0.74 12.18 20.63
N MET A 93 -0.90 10.88 20.40
CA MET A 93 -0.34 10.17 19.24
C MET A 93 -1.24 10.18 18.00
N MET A 94 -2.41 10.84 18.02
CA MET A 94 -3.33 10.78 16.87
C MET A 94 -2.69 11.34 15.60
N ASP A 95 -2.03 12.49 15.67
CA ASP A 95 -1.36 13.09 14.51
C ASP A 95 -0.23 12.20 13.98
N PRO A 96 0.73 11.70 14.82
CA PRO A 96 1.72 10.71 14.39
C PRO A 96 1.11 9.44 13.77
N TRP A 97 0.00 8.91 14.32
CA TRP A 97 -0.67 7.72 13.80
C TRP A 97 -1.25 7.88 12.40
N ARG A 98 -1.62 9.11 12.03
CA ARG A 98 -2.13 9.48 10.70
C ARG A 98 -1.05 9.76 9.67
N GLU A 99 0.21 9.91 10.08
CA GLU A 99 1.32 10.19 9.17
C GLU A 99 1.75 8.94 8.41
N ASN A 100 1.71 8.95 7.07
CA ASN A 100 2.02 7.81 6.21
C ASN A 100 3.37 7.12 6.48
N PHE A 101 4.39 7.86 6.93
CA PHE A 101 5.74 7.33 7.16
C PHE A 101 6.03 7.03 8.63
N LYS A 102 5.13 7.41 9.54
CA LYS A 102 5.14 7.04 10.95
C LYS A 102 4.06 6.00 11.19
N GLY A 103 2.81 6.43 11.38
CA GLY A 103 1.71 5.54 11.67
C GLY A 103 1.75 4.97 13.08
N VAL A 104 0.88 4.02 13.35
CA VAL A 104 0.96 3.15 14.52
C VAL A 104 2.07 2.15 14.26
N GLU A 105 3.05 2.05 15.16
CA GLU A 105 4.23 1.20 15.00
C GLU A 105 4.24 0.07 16.05
N TYR A 106 4.70 -1.11 15.66
CA TYR A 106 4.94 -2.22 16.56
C TYR A 106 6.23 -2.98 16.18
N ALA A 107 7.10 -3.22 17.14
CA ALA A 107 8.35 -3.98 16.97
C ALA A 107 8.10 -5.47 17.22
N VAL A 108 8.45 -6.30 16.24
CA VAL A 108 8.47 -7.77 16.34
C VAL A 108 9.93 -8.19 16.54
N ASP A 109 10.34 -8.33 17.79
CA ASP A 109 11.74 -8.47 18.19
C ASP A 109 12.42 -9.71 17.59
N ASP A 110 11.71 -10.84 17.56
CA ASP A 110 12.23 -12.12 17.06
C ASP A 110 12.53 -12.08 15.55
N LEU A 111 11.80 -11.25 14.80
CA LEU A 111 11.97 -11.09 13.36
C LEU A 111 12.80 -9.85 12.99
N LYS A 112 13.13 -9.00 13.94
CA LYS A 112 13.72 -7.68 13.69
C LYS A 112 12.91 -6.84 12.71
N PHE A 113 11.58 -6.91 12.80
CA PHE A 113 10.66 -6.08 12.01
C PHE A 113 10.07 -4.96 12.86
N LEU A 114 9.98 -3.76 12.29
CA LEU A 114 9.12 -2.68 12.79
C LEU A 114 7.96 -2.51 11.82
N ILE A 115 6.79 -2.99 12.23
CA ILE A 115 5.57 -2.89 11.42
C ILE A 115 4.93 -1.56 11.67
N HIS A 116 4.39 -0.94 10.60
CA HIS A 116 3.67 0.32 10.74
C HIS A 116 2.52 0.46 9.77
N GLY A 117 1.51 1.24 10.17
CA GLY A 117 0.39 1.62 9.34
C GLY A 117 -0.23 2.94 9.80
N ALA A 118 -0.54 3.83 8.86
CA ALA A 118 -1.22 5.08 9.14
C ALA A 118 -2.73 4.84 9.15
N VAL A 119 -3.38 5.07 10.29
CA VAL A 119 -4.84 5.04 10.40
C VAL A 119 -5.43 6.34 9.86
N ASP A 120 -6.66 6.27 9.33
CA ASP A 120 -7.37 7.51 8.96
C ASP A 120 -8.01 8.13 10.18
N ASP A 121 -8.69 7.30 11.02
CA ASP A 121 -9.25 7.73 12.28
C ASP A 121 -9.38 6.59 13.31
N VAL A 122 -9.62 6.96 14.56
CA VAL A 122 -9.93 6.06 15.67
C VAL A 122 -11.04 6.71 16.51
N TRP A 123 -12.08 5.95 16.82
CA TRP A 123 -13.12 6.35 17.79
C TRP A 123 -12.93 5.57 19.08
N ILE A 124 -13.55 6.04 20.16
CA ILE A 124 -13.65 5.30 21.43
C ILE A 124 -15.12 5.10 21.78
N ASP A 125 -15.47 3.85 22.02
CA ASP A 125 -16.77 3.48 22.56
C ASP A 125 -16.82 3.85 24.06
N LYS A 126 -17.80 4.68 24.46
CA LYS A 126 -17.92 5.15 25.84
C LYS A 126 -18.49 4.10 26.81
N ASP A 127 -19.13 3.09 26.28
CA ASP A 127 -19.76 2.04 27.10
C ASP A 127 -18.75 0.94 27.43
N THR A 128 -17.88 0.57 26.48
CA THR A 128 -16.88 -0.49 26.64
C THR A 128 -15.48 0.03 26.91
N GLY A 129 -15.15 1.24 26.47
CA GLY A 129 -13.80 1.80 26.47
C GLY A 129 -12.91 1.27 25.34
N GLU A 130 -13.44 0.44 24.45
CA GLU A 130 -12.69 -0.11 23.33
C GLU A 130 -12.46 0.95 22.24
N LEU A 131 -11.28 0.90 21.62
CA LEU A 131 -11.00 1.67 20.42
C LEU A 131 -11.63 1.04 19.19
N ILE A 132 -12.21 1.85 18.34
CA ILE A 132 -12.82 1.46 17.07
C ILE A 132 -11.98 2.05 15.93
N VAL A 133 -11.39 1.18 15.11
CA VAL A 133 -10.64 1.62 13.92
C VAL A 133 -11.61 2.11 12.85
N VAL A 134 -11.28 3.24 12.24
CA VAL A 134 -12.08 3.86 11.17
C VAL A 134 -11.21 4.17 9.97
N ASP A 135 -11.73 3.88 8.79
CA ASP A 135 -11.02 4.07 7.54
C ASP A 135 -11.91 4.84 6.53
N TYR A 136 -11.36 5.91 5.96
CA TYR A 136 -12.09 6.78 5.05
C TYR A 136 -11.90 6.33 3.61
N LYS A 137 -13.01 6.17 2.90
CA LYS A 137 -13.01 5.78 1.49
C LYS A 137 -13.83 6.74 0.66
N SER A 138 -13.33 7.07 -0.52
CA SER A 138 -14.10 7.86 -1.49
C SER A 138 -14.16 7.13 -2.84
N THR A 139 -15.30 7.21 -3.46
CA THR A 139 -15.58 6.59 -4.75
C THR A 139 -16.66 7.39 -5.51
N SER A 140 -16.97 6.98 -6.72
CA SER A 140 -18.14 7.47 -7.47
C SER A 140 -18.74 6.32 -8.27
N LYS A 141 -19.64 5.56 -7.65
CA LYS A 141 -20.36 4.43 -8.24
C LYS A 141 -21.84 4.74 -8.36
N ASN A 142 -22.51 4.11 -9.34
CA ASN A 142 -23.97 4.18 -9.49
C ASN A 142 -24.67 3.12 -8.64
N ASP A 143 -23.96 2.01 -8.36
CA ASP A 143 -24.47 0.89 -7.57
C ASP A 143 -24.30 1.14 -6.07
N ASP A 144 -24.97 0.33 -5.28
CA ASP A 144 -24.82 0.36 -3.84
C ASP A 144 -23.36 0.09 -3.41
N ILE A 145 -22.95 0.75 -2.34
CA ILE A 145 -21.61 0.61 -1.78
C ILE A 145 -21.62 -0.56 -0.81
N THR A 146 -20.84 -1.60 -1.13
CA THR A 146 -20.63 -2.78 -0.29
C THR A 146 -19.13 -3.09 -0.19
N LEU A 147 -18.77 -4.06 0.66
CA LEU A 147 -17.40 -4.61 0.79
C LEU A 147 -17.27 -6.02 0.18
N ASP A 148 -18.16 -6.40 -0.74
CA ASP A 148 -18.25 -7.78 -1.23
C ASP A 148 -17.40 -8.06 -2.45
N ALA A 149 -16.85 -7.02 -3.09
CA ALA A 149 -15.98 -7.20 -4.25
C ALA A 149 -14.62 -7.80 -3.82
N GLU A 150 -14.12 -8.76 -4.58
CA GLU A 150 -12.88 -9.48 -4.30
C GLU A 150 -11.68 -8.53 -4.06
N TRP A 151 -11.53 -7.50 -4.89
CA TRP A 151 -10.48 -6.50 -4.75
C TRP A 151 -10.56 -5.69 -3.44
N GLN A 152 -11.71 -5.66 -2.75
CA GLN A 152 -11.90 -5.01 -1.46
C GLN A 152 -11.33 -5.83 -0.28
N GLY A 153 -10.88 -7.06 -0.53
CA GLY A 153 -10.13 -7.84 0.46
C GLY A 153 -8.94 -7.09 1.05
N GLY A 154 -8.28 -6.26 0.23
CA GLY A 154 -7.20 -5.37 0.70
C GLY A 154 -7.64 -4.31 1.72
N TYR A 155 -8.89 -3.84 1.66
CA TYR A 155 -9.44 -2.91 2.66
C TYR A 155 -9.73 -3.63 3.99
N LYS A 156 -10.26 -4.86 3.92
CA LYS A 156 -10.50 -5.70 5.09
C LYS A 156 -9.19 -5.97 5.84
N ARG A 157 -8.16 -6.45 5.14
CA ARG A 157 -6.81 -6.66 5.72
C ARG A 157 -6.17 -5.36 6.24
N GLN A 158 -6.45 -4.23 5.62
CA GLN A 158 -6.01 -2.93 6.12
C GLN A 158 -6.59 -2.64 7.50
N MET A 159 -7.90 -2.83 7.68
CA MET A 159 -8.60 -2.68 8.95
C MET A 159 -8.01 -3.61 10.01
N GLU A 160 -7.83 -4.87 9.69
CA GLU A 160 -7.28 -5.90 10.58
C GLU A 160 -5.85 -5.57 11.04
N ILE A 161 -4.99 -5.10 10.13
CA ILE A 161 -3.63 -4.69 10.49
C ILE A 161 -3.66 -3.49 11.44
N TYR A 162 -4.56 -2.54 11.26
CA TYR A 162 -4.67 -1.40 12.17
C TYR A 162 -5.20 -1.82 13.56
N GLN A 163 -6.20 -2.71 13.61
CA GLN A 163 -6.67 -3.30 14.87
C GLN A 163 -5.53 -4.05 15.59
N TYR A 164 -4.79 -4.88 14.86
CA TYR A 164 -3.61 -5.58 15.36
C TYR A 164 -2.57 -4.62 15.95
N LEU A 165 -2.19 -3.58 15.21
CA LEU A 165 -1.18 -2.62 15.65
C LEU A 165 -1.59 -1.91 16.95
N LEU A 166 -2.83 -1.48 17.07
CA LEU A 166 -3.33 -0.83 18.29
C LEU A 166 -3.38 -1.82 19.47
N ARG A 167 -3.82 -3.07 19.26
CA ARG A 167 -3.80 -4.12 20.30
C ARG A 167 -2.38 -4.42 20.78
N LYS A 168 -1.42 -4.52 19.87
CA LYS A 168 -0.01 -4.74 20.22
C LYS A 168 0.61 -3.55 20.96
N ASN A 169 0.02 -2.36 20.88
CA ASN A 169 0.37 -1.20 21.68
C ASN A 169 -0.38 -1.13 23.03
N GLY A 170 -1.16 -2.16 23.38
CA GLY A 170 -1.80 -2.30 24.68
C GLY A 170 -3.18 -1.66 24.80
N PHE A 171 -3.80 -1.29 23.69
CA PHE A 171 -5.18 -0.80 23.68
C PHE A 171 -6.17 -1.97 23.60
N GLU A 172 -7.30 -1.84 24.30
CA GLU A 172 -8.48 -2.66 24.03
C GLU A 172 -9.13 -2.16 22.75
N VAL A 173 -9.28 -3.04 21.75
CA VAL A 173 -9.75 -2.67 20.41
C VAL A 173 -10.90 -3.56 19.98
N SER A 174 -11.99 -2.94 19.59
CA SER A 174 -13.16 -3.64 19.04
C SER A 174 -12.77 -4.47 17.80
N ASN A 175 -13.35 -5.66 17.68
CA ASN A 175 -13.23 -6.44 16.45
C ASN A 175 -13.99 -5.79 15.28
N THR A 176 -15.00 -4.96 15.57
CA THR A 176 -15.74 -4.22 14.55
C THR A 176 -15.12 -2.84 14.35
N GLY A 177 -14.66 -2.58 13.12
CA GLY A 177 -14.27 -1.26 12.65
C GLY A 177 -15.27 -0.73 11.62
N TYR A 178 -15.12 0.52 11.20
CA TYR A 178 -16.05 1.16 10.27
C TYR A 178 -15.33 1.78 9.07
N PHE A 179 -15.93 1.58 7.90
CA PHE A 179 -15.58 2.33 6.70
C PHE A 179 -16.56 3.49 6.53
N VAL A 180 -16.04 4.71 6.54
CA VAL A 180 -16.80 5.92 6.20
C VAL A 180 -16.62 6.16 4.70
N TYR A 181 -17.64 5.79 3.92
CA TYR A 181 -17.59 5.85 2.47
C TYR A 181 -18.28 7.12 1.94
N CYS A 182 -17.52 7.93 1.20
CA CYS A 182 -18.01 9.09 0.47
C CYS A 182 -18.24 8.72 -1.00
N ASN A 183 -19.50 8.58 -1.43
CA ASN A 183 -19.82 8.30 -2.83
C ASN A 183 -20.21 9.58 -3.57
N GLY A 184 -19.35 10.05 -4.47
CA GLY A 184 -19.58 11.23 -5.31
C GLY A 184 -20.78 11.04 -6.26
N ILE A 185 -21.73 11.97 -6.21
CA ILE A 185 -22.96 11.96 -7.02
C ILE A 185 -22.64 12.53 -8.40
N LYS A 186 -22.86 11.72 -9.46
CA LYS A 186 -22.57 12.06 -10.88
C LYS A 186 -23.78 12.57 -11.66
N THR A 187 -24.91 12.81 -11.00
CA THR A 187 -26.15 13.23 -11.66
C THR A 187 -26.40 14.71 -11.44
N GLY A 188 -26.95 15.39 -12.47
CA GLY A 188 -27.23 16.82 -12.44
C GLY A 188 -26.13 17.65 -13.10
N ASN A 189 -26.13 18.97 -12.80
CA ASN A 189 -25.15 19.92 -13.32
C ASN A 189 -24.00 20.08 -12.33
N PHE A 190 -22.80 20.41 -12.80
CA PHE A 190 -21.60 20.54 -11.95
C PHE A 190 -21.73 21.70 -10.94
N ASN A 191 -22.15 22.90 -11.37
CA ASN A 191 -22.35 24.09 -10.55
C ASN A 191 -21.21 24.38 -9.53
N GLU A 192 -19.97 24.03 -9.89
CA GLU A 192 -18.77 24.16 -9.06
C GLU A 192 -18.82 23.36 -7.75
N GLU A 193 -19.71 22.35 -7.65
CA GLU A 193 -19.90 21.51 -6.47
C GLU A 193 -19.82 20.01 -6.82
N LEU A 194 -19.21 19.21 -5.93
CA LEU A 194 -19.35 17.75 -5.92
C LEU A 194 -20.05 17.33 -4.63
N LYS A 195 -21.25 16.79 -4.77
CA LYS A 195 -22.04 16.28 -3.62
C LYS A 195 -21.73 14.84 -3.37
N PHE A 196 -21.76 14.44 -2.11
CA PHE A 196 -21.52 13.06 -1.70
C PHE A 196 -22.75 12.47 -1.00
N LYS A 197 -22.98 11.18 -1.24
CA LYS A 197 -23.83 10.34 -0.39
C LYS A 197 -22.91 9.55 0.54
N MET A 198 -23.17 9.62 1.83
CA MET A 198 -22.37 8.94 2.85
C MET A 198 -22.93 7.55 3.12
N TYR A 199 -22.02 6.59 3.33
CA TYR A 199 -22.34 5.25 3.76
C TYR A 199 -21.41 4.89 4.92
N LEU A 200 -21.97 4.24 5.92
CA LEU A 200 -21.25 3.71 7.07
C LEU A 200 -21.33 2.20 7.01
N ILE A 201 -20.23 1.54 6.84
CA ILE A 201 -20.17 0.09 6.66
C ILE A 201 -19.32 -0.49 7.78
N ASP A 202 -19.93 -1.32 8.61
CA ASP A 202 -19.22 -2.07 9.62
C ASP A 202 -18.47 -3.27 9.02
N TYR A 203 -17.38 -3.63 9.65
CA TYR A 203 -16.60 -4.81 9.31
C TYR A 203 -16.00 -5.41 10.58
N THR A 204 -16.32 -6.68 10.82
CA THR A 204 -15.69 -7.44 11.92
C THR A 204 -14.44 -8.13 11.38
N GLY A 205 -13.29 -7.67 11.82
CA GLY A 205 -11.98 -8.16 11.40
C GLY A 205 -11.50 -9.36 12.22
N ASP A 206 -10.59 -10.12 11.61
CA ASP A 206 -9.82 -11.18 12.24
C ASP A 206 -8.33 -10.97 11.94
N ASP A 207 -7.55 -10.60 12.95
CA ASP A 207 -6.13 -10.31 12.82
C ASP A 207 -5.22 -11.53 13.09
N SER A 208 -5.80 -12.71 13.30
CA SER A 208 -5.08 -13.94 13.65
C SER A 208 -4.07 -14.41 12.60
N TRP A 209 -4.23 -13.99 11.34
CA TRP A 209 -3.36 -14.35 10.22
C TRP A 209 -2.04 -13.56 10.20
N ILE A 210 -1.96 -12.43 10.91
CA ILE A 210 -0.86 -11.46 10.76
C ILE A 210 0.46 -12.03 11.27
N ASP A 211 0.51 -12.57 12.48
CA ASP A 211 1.76 -13.09 13.07
C ASP A 211 2.35 -14.22 12.18
N GLY A 212 1.52 -15.12 11.65
CA GLY A 212 1.95 -16.17 10.71
C GLY A 212 2.50 -15.59 9.40
N THR A 213 1.82 -14.60 8.85
CA THR A 213 2.26 -13.92 7.61
C THR A 213 3.59 -13.20 7.80
N LEU A 214 3.84 -12.59 8.96
CA LEU A 214 5.12 -11.95 9.24
C LEU A 214 6.28 -12.95 9.30
N GLN A 215 6.04 -14.15 9.85
CA GLN A 215 7.03 -15.24 9.85
C GLN A 215 7.31 -15.73 8.41
N GLU A 216 6.26 -15.87 7.59
CA GLU A 216 6.41 -16.23 6.18
C GLU A 216 7.18 -15.16 5.39
N ILE A 217 6.89 -13.88 5.61
CA ILE A 217 7.63 -12.76 5.01
C ILE A 217 9.11 -12.83 5.39
N HIS A 218 9.40 -13.03 6.67
CA HIS A 218 10.78 -13.15 7.14
C HIS A 218 11.49 -14.33 6.50
N SER A 219 10.85 -15.49 6.45
CA SER A 219 11.40 -16.69 5.80
C SER A 219 11.67 -16.46 4.33
N LEU A 220 10.73 -15.81 3.61
CA LEU A 220 10.88 -15.49 2.18
C LEU A 220 12.05 -14.54 1.92
N LEU A 221 12.19 -13.48 2.72
CA LEU A 221 13.25 -12.49 2.56
C LEU A 221 14.65 -13.06 2.83
N ASN A 222 14.75 -14.16 3.58
CA ASN A 222 16.00 -14.87 3.86
C ASN A 222 16.32 -15.97 2.84
N GLN A 223 15.46 -16.21 1.85
CA GLN A 223 15.75 -17.12 0.72
C GLN A 223 16.51 -16.38 -0.38
N ASP A 224 17.27 -17.14 -1.17
CA ASP A 224 18.00 -16.63 -2.34
C ASP A 224 17.32 -16.97 -3.67
N THR A 225 16.13 -17.59 -3.61
CA THR A 225 15.36 -18.00 -4.78
C THR A 225 14.16 -17.09 -4.98
N ILE A 226 13.98 -16.58 -6.18
CA ILE A 226 12.79 -15.79 -6.54
C ILE A 226 11.58 -16.73 -6.51
N PRO A 227 10.51 -16.41 -5.74
CA PRO A 227 9.32 -17.26 -5.69
C PRO A 227 8.51 -17.18 -6.99
N SER A 228 7.64 -18.17 -7.20
CA SER A 228 6.64 -18.10 -8.25
C SER A 228 5.67 -16.92 -8.02
N HIS A 229 5.09 -16.41 -9.08
CA HIS A 229 4.06 -15.37 -9.01
C HIS A 229 2.70 -15.96 -8.62
N SER A 230 1.81 -15.12 -8.10
CA SER A 230 0.39 -15.46 -7.96
C SER A 230 -0.28 -15.48 -9.34
N GLU A 231 -1.20 -16.43 -9.55
CA GLU A 231 -1.92 -16.57 -10.82
C GLU A 231 -2.70 -15.31 -11.21
N ASP A 232 -3.24 -14.60 -10.21
CA ASP A 232 -4.05 -13.39 -10.39
C ASP A 232 -3.22 -12.09 -10.40
N CYS A 233 -1.88 -12.16 -10.46
CA CYS A 233 -1.04 -10.97 -10.46
C CYS A 233 -0.92 -10.36 -11.86
N ASP A 234 -1.65 -9.29 -12.14
CA ASP A 234 -1.64 -8.60 -13.43
C ASP A 234 -0.25 -8.21 -13.93
N TYR A 235 0.63 -7.74 -13.04
CA TYR A 235 2.00 -7.37 -13.40
C TYR A 235 2.82 -8.57 -13.87
N CYS A 236 2.70 -9.69 -13.17
CA CYS A 236 3.42 -10.91 -13.56
C CYS A 236 2.82 -11.52 -14.83
N GLN A 237 1.49 -11.51 -14.98
CA GLN A 237 0.84 -11.96 -16.21
C GLN A 237 1.24 -11.11 -17.41
N TYR A 238 1.29 -9.77 -17.24
CA TYR A 238 1.73 -8.87 -18.29
C TYR A 238 3.17 -9.19 -18.72
N GLN A 239 4.09 -9.34 -17.76
CA GLN A 239 5.48 -9.67 -18.04
C GLN A 239 5.62 -11.01 -18.75
N THR A 240 4.93 -12.05 -18.27
CA THR A 240 4.98 -13.38 -18.91
C THR A 240 4.48 -13.34 -20.35
N LYS A 241 3.42 -12.57 -20.64
CA LYS A 241 2.92 -12.40 -22.01
C LYS A 241 3.89 -11.60 -22.87
N LEU A 242 4.52 -10.57 -22.32
CA LEU A 242 5.52 -9.76 -23.03
C LEU A 242 6.73 -10.62 -23.42
N ASP A 243 7.31 -11.35 -22.45
CA ASP A 243 8.45 -12.23 -22.66
C ASP A 243 8.15 -13.27 -23.79
N ALA A 244 6.96 -13.87 -23.79
CA ALA A 244 6.54 -14.81 -24.81
C ALA A 244 6.41 -14.16 -26.21
N LEU A 245 5.92 -12.93 -26.30
CA LEU A 245 5.85 -12.20 -27.55
C LEU A 245 7.24 -11.76 -28.06
N GLU A 246 8.14 -11.35 -27.17
CA GLU A 246 9.52 -11.01 -27.52
C GLU A 246 10.28 -12.22 -28.07
N GLU A 247 10.03 -13.45 -27.51
CA GLU A 247 10.57 -14.68 -28.06
C GLU A 247 9.98 -15.02 -29.43
N GLU A 248 8.65 -14.83 -29.64
CA GLU A 248 7.96 -15.14 -30.89
C GLU A 248 8.32 -14.19 -32.02
N PHE A 249 8.38 -12.88 -31.73
CA PHE A 249 8.56 -11.84 -32.73
C PHE A 249 10.00 -11.35 -32.86
N SER A 250 10.99 -11.97 -32.15
CA SER A 250 12.42 -11.61 -32.15
C SER A 250 12.59 -10.09 -32.28
N VAL A 251 12.43 -9.37 -31.16
CA VAL A 251 12.66 -7.92 -31.15
C VAL A 251 14.09 -7.69 -31.59
N GLU A 252 14.26 -7.19 -32.84
CA GLU A 252 15.56 -6.76 -33.32
C GLU A 252 16.05 -5.66 -32.39
N GLU A 253 17.16 -5.90 -31.68
CA GLU A 253 17.80 -4.82 -30.94
C GLU A 253 18.07 -3.69 -31.92
N PRO A 254 17.79 -2.43 -31.57
CA PRO A 254 18.09 -1.32 -32.44
C PRO A 254 19.61 -1.37 -32.74
N GLU A 255 19.93 -1.50 -34.04
CA GLU A 255 21.35 -1.52 -34.50
C GLU A 255 22.10 -0.35 -33.88
N THR A 256 23.08 -0.62 -33.02
CA THR A 256 23.88 0.43 -32.42
C THR A 256 24.76 1.02 -33.50
N LEU A 257 24.43 2.24 -33.96
CA LEU A 257 25.26 3.01 -34.87
C LEU A 257 26.51 3.46 -34.12
N ASN A 258 27.64 2.86 -34.44
CA ASN A 258 28.94 3.21 -33.88
C ASN A 258 29.72 4.10 -34.83
N PHE A 259 30.60 4.97 -34.30
CA PHE A 259 31.48 5.79 -35.12
C PHE A 259 32.65 4.96 -35.62
N CYS A 260 32.90 5.01 -36.93
CA CYS A 260 34.06 4.37 -37.52
C CYS A 260 35.31 5.23 -37.33
N ALA A 261 36.35 4.67 -36.72
CA ALA A 261 37.63 5.37 -36.49
C ALA A 261 38.37 5.77 -37.79
N LEU A 262 38.11 5.09 -38.91
CA LEU A 262 38.75 5.35 -40.17
C LEU A 262 38.04 6.39 -41.05
N CYS A 263 36.71 6.35 -41.14
CA CYS A 263 35.93 7.28 -41.97
C CYS A 263 35.22 8.39 -41.17
N GLY A 264 35.18 8.31 -39.85
CA GLY A 264 34.57 9.33 -38.98
C GLY A 264 33.03 9.41 -39.06
N GLU A 265 32.41 8.54 -39.80
CA GLU A 265 30.94 8.52 -39.99
C GLU A 265 30.28 7.49 -39.07
N GLN A 266 29.05 7.76 -38.72
CA GLN A 266 28.18 6.82 -37.98
C GLN A 266 27.70 5.73 -38.93
N LYS A 267 28.14 4.49 -38.71
CA LYS A 267 27.91 3.36 -39.62
C LYS A 267 27.45 2.11 -38.88
N LEU A 268 26.82 1.23 -39.64
CA LEU A 268 26.50 -0.11 -39.18
C LEU A 268 27.75 -0.96 -39.03
N VAL A 269 27.76 -1.88 -38.10
CA VAL A 269 28.79 -2.88 -37.89
C VAL A 269 28.41 -4.21 -38.51
N ASN A 270 29.38 -4.92 -39.06
CA ASN A 270 29.22 -6.31 -39.43
C ASN A 270 29.30 -7.23 -38.18
N ILE A 271 29.10 -8.53 -38.42
CA ILE A 271 29.12 -9.55 -37.37
C ILE A 271 30.49 -9.62 -36.61
N ASP A 272 31.55 -9.12 -37.20
CA ASP A 272 32.89 -9.05 -36.61
C ASP A 272 33.18 -7.73 -35.90
N GLY A 273 32.17 -6.86 -35.77
CA GLY A 273 32.31 -5.55 -35.11
C GLY A 273 33.07 -4.49 -35.92
N ARG A 274 33.15 -4.62 -37.26
CA ARG A 274 33.85 -3.70 -38.15
C ARG A 274 32.86 -2.91 -39.01
N CYS A 275 33.29 -1.72 -39.42
CA CYS A 275 32.54 -0.88 -40.36
C CYS A 275 32.24 -1.64 -41.66
N VAL A 276 30.97 -1.69 -42.09
CA VAL A 276 30.57 -2.42 -43.32
C VAL A 276 31.16 -1.83 -44.61
N ASP A 277 31.51 -0.55 -44.64
CA ASP A 277 31.95 0.14 -45.83
C ASP A 277 33.48 0.10 -45.99
N CYS A 278 34.26 0.26 -44.90
CA CYS A 278 35.70 0.36 -44.97
C CYS A 278 36.48 -0.70 -44.17
N GLY A 279 35.78 -1.55 -43.42
CA GLY A 279 36.35 -2.60 -42.58
C GLY A 279 37.17 -2.08 -41.38
N GLY A 280 37.06 -0.79 -41.04
CA GLY A 280 37.76 -0.16 -39.92
C GLY A 280 37.17 -0.59 -38.57
N GLU A 281 38.02 -0.59 -37.53
CA GLU A 281 37.59 -0.82 -36.17
C GLU A 281 36.75 0.35 -35.67
N LEU A 282 35.75 0.06 -34.81
CA LEU A 282 34.89 1.06 -34.21
C LEU A 282 35.46 1.52 -32.87
N MET A 283 35.23 2.79 -32.56
CA MET A 283 35.53 3.38 -31.25
C MET A 283 34.28 3.41 -30.37
#